data_52f67d52635ba9a0b60f7e355515fc23
#
_entry.id   52f67d52635ba9a0b60f7e355515fc23
#
_cell.length_a   1.000
_cell.length_b   1.000
_cell.length_c   1.000
_cell.angle_alpha   90.00
_cell.angle_beta   90.00
_cell.angle_gamma   90.00
#
_symmetry.space_group_name_H-M   'P 1'
#
loop_
_entity.id
_entity.type
_entity.pdbx_description
1 polymer ?
#
loop_
_entity_poly.entity_id
_entity_poly.type
_entity_poly.pdbx_seq_one_letter_code
_entity_poly.pdbx_strand_id
1 'polypeptide(L)'
;KAVRKNGGWEVLQDIWAKKAGAYLLAWGESMTSYHMYLAKKPPMKDGLPDLTGFKMRATGTYRPLFRALGATTINIKSSEVINAVQRGTVDGFGFTDQPASVGFQEVIKYRVVPNFYQTNTVITVNLDAWKAMSAAQKKMLTEVGIEYETASVLWSEDFRKGDEQKLKAAGAEDIVLSKDAAARYLEIAHGEIWKELAKRSDHAEKLRPLLYVPGKPQF
;
A
#
# COMPACT_ATOMS: atom_id res chain seq x y z
N LYS A 1 3.40 -16.13 3.41
CA LYS A 1 3.26 -17.55 3.87
C LYS A 1 1.79 -17.96 4.11
N ALA A 2 0.95 -17.15 4.76
CA ALA A 2 -0.45 -17.50 5.04
C ALA A 2 -1.26 -17.72 3.76
N VAL A 3 -1.18 -16.79 2.80
CA VAL A 3 -1.93 -16.82 1.53
C VAL A 3 -1.62 -18.07 0.69
N ARG A 4 -0.37 -18.58 0.75
CA ARG A 4 0.01 -19.85 0.10
C ARG A 4 -0.54 -21.10 0.80
N LYS A 5 -1.14 -20.95 2.00
CA LYS A 5 -1.64 -22.06 2.81
C LYS A 5 -3.16 -22.10 2.96
N ASN A 6 -3.84 -20.97 2.70
CA ASN A 6 -5.28 -20.83 2.92
C ASN A 6 -6.12 -20.84 1.63
N GLY A 7 -5.51 -21.17 0.49
CA GLY A 7 -6.18 -21.17 -0.83
C GLY A 7 -6.22 -19.81 -1.54
N GLY A 8 -5.72 -18.75 -0.90
CA GLY A 8 -5.69 -17.41 -1.51
C GLY A 8 -4.72 -17.32 -2.69
N TRP A 9 -3.61 -18.05 -2.62
CA TRP A 9 -2.62 -18.06 -3.69
C TRP A 9 -3.16 -18.65 -4.98
N GLU A 10 -3.90 -19.74 -4.89
CA GLU A 10 -4.52 -20.41 -6.02
C GLU A 10 -5.57 -19.53 -6.70
N VAL A 11 -6.36 -18.79 -5.92
CA VAL A 11 -7.32 -17.82 -6.47
C VAL A 11 -6.59 -16.70 -7.21
N LEU A 12 -5.52 -16.17 -6.64
CA LEU A 12 -4.70 -15.13 -7.28
C LEU A 12 -4.03 -15.65 -8.55
N GLN A 13 -3.49 -16.88 -8.53
CA GLN A 13 -2.92 -17.52 -9.73
C GLN A 13 -3.92 -17.60 -10.87
N ASP A 14 -5.15 -18.03 -10.57
CA ASP A 14 -6.22 -18.11 -11.58
C ASP A 14 -6.54 -16.73 -12.16
N ILE A 15 -6.63 -15.70 -11.33
CA ILE A 15 -6.88 -14.32 -11.78
C ILE A 15 -5.73 -13.82 -12.67
N TRP A 16 -4.48 -13.98 -12.27
CA TRP A 16 -3.32 -13.56 -13.05
C TRP A 16 -3.23 -14.28 -14.38
N ALA A 17 -3.48 -15.60 -14.39
CA ALA A 17 -3.48 -16.40 -15.60
C ALA A 17 -4.58 -15.95 -16.58
N LYS A 18 -5.81 -15.77 -16.10
CA LYS A 18 -6.97 -15.44 -16.94
C LYS A 18 -7.02 -13.99 -17.39
N LYS A 19 -6.64 -13.05 -16.51
CA LYS A 19 -6.78 -11.60 -16.76
C LYS A 19 -5.54 -10.95 -17.34
N ALA A 20 -4.36 -11.48 -17.04
CA ALA A 20 -3.08 -10.90 -17.44
C ALA A 20 -2.19 -11.82 -18.29
N GLY A 21 -2.58 -13.06 -18.54
CA GLY A 21 -1.74 -14.03 -19.24
C GLY A 21 -0.41 -14.29 -18.52
N ALA A 22 -0.40 -14.23 -17.20
CA ALA A 22 0.78 -14.30 -16.38
C ALA A 22 0.68 -15.37 -15.29
N TYR A 23 1.81 -15.98 -14.98
CA TYR A 23 1.98 -16.85 -13.81
C TYR A 23 2.49 -16.00 -12.64
N LEU A 24 1.77 -15.98 -11.52
CA LEU A 24 2.19 -15.30 -10.30
C LEU A 24 3.27 -16.14 -9.60
N LEU A 25 4.51 -15.71 -9.66
CA LEU A 25 5.66 -16.47 -9.13
C LEU A 25 5.88 -16.19 -7.65
N ALA A 26 5.97 -14.93 -7.26
CA ALA A 26 6.30 -14.54 -5.89
C ALA A 26 5.70 -13.17 -5.50
N TRP A 27 5.63 -12.94 -4.19
CA TRP A 27 5.37 -11.64 -3.57
C TRP A 27 6.63 -11.16 -2.85
N GLY A 28 7.27 -10.13 -3.42
CA GLY A 28 8.38 -9.45 -2.76
C GLY A 28 7.95 -8.22 -1.99
N GLU A 29 8.85 -7.73 -1.14
CA GLU A 29 8.69 -6.48 -0.38
C GLU A 29 7.37 -6.41 0.42
N SER A 30 6.86 -7.57 0.85
CA SER A 30 5.72 -7.64 1.73
C SER A 30 6.03 -6.87 3.00
N MET A 31 5.04 -6.16 3.55
CA MET A 31 5.17 -5.24 4.69
C MET A 31 5.55 -3.80 4.32
N THR A 32 5.69 -3.44 3.04
CA THR A 32 5.77 -2.03 2.66
C THR A 32 4.47 -1.34 3.04
N SER A 33 4.55 -0.39 3.94
CA SER A 33 3.40 0.30 4.51
C SER A 33 3.08 1.57 3.72
N TYR A 34 1.80 1.93 3.64
CA TYR A 34 1.36 3.20 3.07
C TYR A 34 0.86 4.14 4.16
N HIS A 35 1.40 5.35 4.17
CA HIS A 35 1.02 6.41 5.09
C HIS A 35 0.39 7.59 4.36
N MET A 36 -0.39 8.36 5.11
CA MET A 36 -0.83 9.68 4.71
C MET A 36 0.23 10.69 5.14
N TYR A 37 0.73 11.47 4.19
CA TYR A 37 1.69 12.55 4.38
C TYR A 37 1.04 13.89 4.05
N LEU A 38 1.28 14.89 4.88
CA LEU A 38 0.64 16.20 4.80
C LEU A 38 1.68 17.32 4.89
N ALA A 39 1.47 18.39 4.12
CA ALA A 39 2.26 19.61 4.18
C ALA A 39 1.77 20.58 5.27
N LYS A 40 0.53 20.41 5.77
CA LYS A 40 -0.05 21.18 6.85
C LYS A 40 -0.85 20.28 7.79
N LYS A 41 -0.94 20.67 9.06
CA LYS A 41 -1.67 19.90 10.07
C LYS A 41 -3.17 19.94 9.80
N PRO A 42 -3.85 18.80 9.72
CA PRO A 42 -5.29 18.77 9.57
C PRO A 42 -5.99 19.07 10.92
N PRO A 43 -7.19 19.63 10.92
CA PRO A 43 -8.06 19.55 12.07
C PRO A 43 -8.34 18.08 12.42
N MET A 44 -8.66 17.84 13.69
CA MET A 44 -9.05 16.51 14.14
C MET A 44 -10.54 16.51 14.48
N LYS A 45 -11.28 15.55 13.94
CA LYS A 45 -12.70 15.33 14.22
C LYS A 45 -12.89 13.90 14.73
N ASP A 46 -13.44 13.76 15.91
CA ASP A 46 -13.64 12.46 16.58
C ASP A 46 -12.34 11.61 16.65
N GLY A 47 -11.19 12.29 16.79
CA GLY A 47 -9.88 11.66 16.83
C GLY A 47 -9.31 11.23 15.47
N LEU A 48 -9.99 11.52 14.36
CA LEU A 48 -9.52 11.27 12.99
C LEU A 48 -9.12 12.57 12.30
N PRO A 49 -8.17 12.51 11.33
CA PRO A 49 -7.89 13.68 10.48
C PRO A 49 -9.13 14.09 9.70
N ASP A 50 -9.58 15.32 9.86
CA ASP A 50 -10.62 15.93 9.03
C ASP A 50 -9.94 16.57 7.82
N LEU A 51 -10.16 15.99 6.65
CA LEU A 51 -9.58 16.46 5.40
C LEU A 51 -10.56 17.35 4.61
N THR A 52 -11.61 17.85 5.25
CA THR A 52 -12.53 18.81 4.61
C THR A 52 -11.74 20.05 4.17
N GLY A 53 -11.84 20.38 2.89
CA GLY A 53 -11.09 21.48 2.28
C GLY A 53 -9.64 21.14 1.88
N PHE A 54 -9.16 19.93 2.18
CA PHE A 54 -7.86 19.46 1.71
C PHE A 54 -7.95 18.90 0.29
N LYS A 55 -6.92 19.17 -0.49
CA LYS A 55 -6.68 18.56 -1.81
C LYS A 55 -5.59 17.52 -1.66
N MET A 56 -5.94 16.24 -1.84
CA MET A 56 -5.01 15.14 -1.65
C MET A 56 -4.62 14.49 -2.97
N ARG A 57 -3.33 14.33 -3.20
CA ARG A 57 -2.91 13.47 -4.30
C ARG A 57 -3.20 12.03 -3.94
N ALA A 58 -3.95 11.33 -4.80
CA ALA A 58 -4.31 9.95 -4.58
C ALA A 58 -4.32 9.13 -5.87
N THR A 59 -3.85 7.89 -5.78
CA THR A 59 -4.08 6.87 -6.81
C THR A 59 -5.43 6.17 -6.59
N GLY A 60 -5.82 5.31 -7.51
CA GLY A 60 -7.10 4.60 -7.44
C GLY A 60 -7.30 3.75 -6.18
N THR A 61 -6.20 3.24 -5.59
CA THR A 61 -6.25 2.31 -4.46
C THR A 61 -6.62 2.98 -3.13
N TYR A 62 -6.13 4.18 -2.84
CA TYR A 62 -6.36 4.85 -1.55
C TYR A 62 -7.18 6.14 -1.65
N ARG A 63 -7.65 6.48 -2.85
CA ARG A 63 -8.61 7.57 -3.08
C ARG A 63 -9.87 7.44 -2.23
N PRO A 64 -10.46 6.23 -2.08
CA PRO A 64 -11.67 6.07 -1.27
C PRO A 64 -11.49 6.50 0.18
N LEU A 65 -10.36 6.16 0.81
CA LEU A 65 -10.03 6.58 2.17
C LEU A 65 -10.00 8.11 2.30
N PHE A 66 -9.27 8.79 1.43
CA PHE A 66 -9.13 10.25 1.53
C PHE A 66 -10.46 10.98 1.33
N ARG A 67 -11.31 10.47 0.43
CA ARG A 67 -12.67 10.98 0.23
C ARG A 67 -13.56 10.74 1.45
N ALA A 68 -13.47 9.57 2.07
CA ALA A 68 -14.22 9.26 3.29
C ALA A 68 -13.83 10.17 4.46
N LEU A 69 -12.59 10.67 4.47
CA LEU A 69 -12.10 11.66 5.43
C LEU A 69 -12.40 13.12 5.01
N GLY A 70 -13.14 13.36 3.91
CA GLY A 70 -13.58 14.67 3.46
C GLY A 70 -12.71 15.34 2.39
N ALA A 71 -11.62 14.72 1.92
CA ALA A 71 -10.74 15.35 0.96
C ALA A 71 -11.27 15.36 -0.49
N THR A 72 -10.93 16.42 -1.22
CA THR A 72 -10.91 16.38 -2.69
C THR A 72 -9.65 15.67 -3.17
N THR A 73 -9.77 14.77 -4.15
CA THR A 73 -8.64 13.97 -4.62
C THR A 73 -8.24 14.27 -6.05
N ILE A 74 -6.94 14.41 -6.28
CA ILE A 74 -6.35 14.69 -7.59
C ILE A 74 -5.38 13.57 -7.95
N ASN A 75 -5.40 13.13 -9.21
CA ASN A 75 -4.44 12.14 -9.70
C ASN A 75 -3.25 12.88 -10.34
N ILE A 76 -2.08 12.75 -9.72
CA ILE A 76 -0.82 13.36 -10.16
C ILE A 76 0.25 12.28 -10.16
N LYS A 77 1.16 12.30 -11.14
CA LYS A 77 2.30 11.37 -11.19
C LYS A 77 3.23 11.58 -9.99
N SER A 78 3.88 10.53 -9.52
CA SER A 78 4.79 10.63 -8.37
C SER A 78 5.91 11.64 -8.59
N SER A 79 6.44 11.75 -9.81
CA SER A 79 7.48 12.73 -10.17
C SER A 79 7.05 14.19 -10.05
N GLU A 80 5.76 14.48 -9.99
CA GLU A 80 5.18 15.83 -9.91
C GLU A 80 4.77 16.23 -8.49
N VAL A 81 4.82 15.30 -7.52
CA VAL A 81 4.29 15.50 -6.16
C VAL A 81 4.97 16.64 -5.43
N ILE A 82 6.31 16.72 -5.48
CA ILE A 82 7.06 17.80 -4.81
C ILE A 82 6.59 19.16 -5.30
N ASN A 83 6.58 19.35 -6.61
CA ASN A 83 6.16 20.62 -7.22
C ASN A 83 4.69 20.95 -6.92
N ALA A 84 3.81 19.93 -6.90
CA ALA A 84 2.39 20.12 -6.61
C ALA A 84 2.15 20.57 -5.16
N VAL A 85 2.89 20.00 -4.20
CA VAL A 85 2.83 20.41 -2.80
C VAL A 85 3.43 21.80 -2.61
N GLN A 86 4.59 22.08 -3.16
CA GLN A 86 5.25 23.40 -3.05
C GLN A 86 4.40 24.52 -3.62
N ARG A 87 3.65 24.27 -4.69
CA ARG A 87 2.72 25.25 -5.30
C ARG A 87 1.35 25.30 -4.62
N GLY A 88 1.09 24.50 -3.60
CA GLY A 88 -0.22 24.42 -2.94
C GLY A 88 -1.33 23.80 -3.81
N THR A 89 -0.98 23.11 -4.89
CA THR A 89 -1.93 22.39 -5.74
C THR A 89 -2.55 21.23 -4.98
N VAL A 90 -1.76 20.57 -4.12
CA VAL A 90 -2.20 19.56 -3.16
C VAL A 90 -1.62 19.85 -1.78
N ASP A 91 -2.36 19.47 -0.74
CA ASP A 91 -2.02 19.65 0.68
C ASP A 91 -1.35 18.39 1.27
N GLY A 92 -1.35 17.29 0.54
CA GLY A 92 -0.76 16.04 0.96
C GLY A 92 -1.00 14.92 -0.03
N PHE A 93 -0.51 13.74 0.34
CA PHE A 93 -0.53 12.55 -0.53
C PHE A 93 -0.45 11.26 0.28
N GLY A 94 -0.80 10.14 -0.37
CA GLY A 94 -0.47 8.80 0.12
C GLY A 94 0.80 8.29 -0.56
N PHE A 95 1.68 7.70 0.22
CA PHE A 95 2.89 7.06 -0.30
C PHE A 95 3.40 5.95 0.63
N THR A 96 4.38 5.20 0.17
CA THR A 96 5.02 4.16 0.96
C THR A 96 5.75 4.73 2.17
N ASP A 97 6.20 3.88 3.07
CA ASP A 97 7.02 4.21 4.23
C ASP A 97 8.49 4.55 3.88
N GLN A 98 8.76 4.77 2.59
CA GLN A 98 10.07 5.18 2.07
C GLN A 98 9.97 6.48 1.23
N PRO A 99 9.34 7.54 1.72
CA PRO A 99 9.15 8.77 0.93
C PRO A 99 10.45 9.55 0.71
N ALA A 100 11.44 9.40 1.58
CA ALA A 100 12.73 10.08 1.45
C ALA A 100 13.63 9.47 0.36
N SER A 101 13.37 8.23 -0.05
CA SER A 101 14.05 7.60 -1.20
C SER A 101 13.80 8.33 -2.53
N VAL A 102 12.71 9.11 -2.60
CA VAL A 102 12.32 9.90 -3.77
C VAL A 102 12.28 11.42 -3.48
N GLY A 103 12.88 11.86 -2.39
CA GLY A 103 13.02 13.28 -2.06
C GLY A 103 11.80 13.92 -1.38
N PHE A 104 10.76 13.16 -1.03
CA PHE A 104 9.51 13.72 -0.49
C PHE A 104 9.65 14.32 0.91
N GLN A 105 10.72 14.01 1.66
CA GLN A 105 10.98 14.63 2.96
C GLN A 105 11.04 16.17 2.90
N GLU A 106 11.30 16.76 1.73
CA GLU A 106 11.34 18.21 1.56
C GLU A 106 9.97 18.88 1.73
N VAL A 107 8.90 18.14 1.46
CA VAL A 107 7.53 18.67 1.44
C VAL A 107 6.61 18.03 2.49
N ILE A 108 7.10 17.04 3.22
CA ILE A 108 6.35 16.38 4.32
C ILE A 108 6.58 17.16 5.61
N LYS A 109 5.47 17.56 6.26
CA LYS A 109 5.48 18.14 7.59
C LYS A 109 4.81 17.22 8.62
N TYR A 110 3.84 16.42 8.20
CA TYR A 110 3.10 15.50 9.06
C TYR A 110 2.92 14.15 8.40
N ARG A 111 3.04 13.08 9.21
CA ARG A 111 2.71 11.70 8.84
C ARG A 111 1.62 11.18 9.78
N VAL A 112 0.55 10.62 9.24
CA VAL A 112 -0.48 9.97 10.05
C VAL A 112 -0.08 8.53 10.37
N VAL A 113 -0.15 8.17 11.65
CA VAL A 113 0.18 6.84 12.19
C VAL A 113 -1.06 6.30 12.93
N PRO A 114 -1.47 5.05 12.63
CA PRO A 114 -0.78 4.02 11.85
C PRO A 114 -0.85 4.22 10.33
N ASN A 115 -0.08 3.39 9.60
CA ASN A 115 -0.24 3.20 8.17
C ASN A 115 -1.66 2.70 7.84
N PHE A 116 -2.19 3.07 6.68
CA PHE A 116 -3.55 2.67 6.29
C PHE A 116 -3.60 1.43 5.40
N TYR A 117 -2.54 1.13 4.64
CA TYR A 117 -2.39 -0.09 3.86
C TYR A 117 -1.00 -0.67 4.01
N GLN A 118 -0.92 -1.95 3.69
CA GLN A 118 0.32 -2.64 3.33
C GLN A 118 0.22 -3.12 1.88
N THR A 119 1.35 -3.20 1.23
CA THR A 119 1.46 -3.65 -0.17
C THR A 119 2.59 -4.64 -0.32
N ASN A 120 2.66 -5.23 -1.49
CA ASN A 120 3.74 -6.08 -1.92
C ASN A 120 4.05 -5.82 -3.40
N THR A 121 5.26 -6.16 -3.82
CA THR A 121 5.64 -6.22 -5.23
C THR A 121 5.38 -7.62 -5.75
N VAL A 122 4.67 -7.75 -6.86
CA VAL A 122 4.42 -9.05 -7.49
C VAL A 122 5.47 -9.35 -8.54
N ILE A 123 5.98 -10.58 -8.54
CA ILE A 123 6.84 -11.12 -9.58
C ILE A 123 6.00 -12.07 -10.42
N THR A 124 5.90 -11.78 -11.70
CA THR A 124 5.14 -12.58 -12.64
C THR A 124 6.00 -13.07 -13.81
N VAL A 125 5.63 -14.19 -14.37
CA VAL A 125 6.24 -14.76 -15.57
C VAL A 125 5.17 -14.82 -16.65
N ASN A 126 5.52 -14.53 -17.91
CA ASN A 126 4.60 -14.75 -19.02
C ASN A 126 4.07 -16.19 -18.97
N LEU A 127 2.75 -16.37 -19.11
CA LEU A 127 2.11 -17.68 -18.88
C LEU A 127 2.57 -18.75 -19.88
N ASP A 128 2.78 -18.39 -21.14
CA ASP A 128 3.19 -19.34 -22.16
C ASP A 128 4.68 -19.70 -22.00
N ALA A 129 5.52 -18.71 -21.64
CA ALA A 129 6.91 -18.98 -21.26
C ALA A 129 6.97 -19.91 -20.04
N TRP A 130 6.14 -19.66 -19.02
CA TRP A 130 6.06 -20.56 -17.87
C TRP A 130 5.65 -21.97 -18.24
N LYS A 131 4.64 -22.15 -19.10
CA LYS A 131 4.18 -23.47 -19.58
C LYS A 131 5.29 -24.23 -20.32
N ALA A 132 6.07 -23.52 -21.15
CA ALA A 132 7.16 -24.09 -21.94
C ALA A 132 8.39 -24.53 -21.10
N MET A 133 8.52 -24.04 -19.86
CA MET A 133 9.64 -24.42 -18.98
C MET A 133 9.57 -25.89 -18.56
N SER A 134 10.75 -26.50 -18.40
CA SER A 134 10.90 -27.83 -17.81
C SER A 134 10.47 -27.84 -16.33
N ALA A 135 10.17 -29.01 -15.81
CA ALA A 135 9.85 -29.18 -14.38
C ALA A 135 10.99 -28.68 -13.45
N ALA A 136 12.24 -28.89 -13.85
CA ALA A 136 13.41 -28.42 -13.09
C ALA A 136 13.49 -26.89 -13.04
N GLN A 137 13.24 -26.20 -14.16
CA GLN A 137 13.22 -24.74 -14.23
C GLN A 137 12.09 -24.16 -13.38
N LYS A 138 10.87 -24.72 -13.48
CA LYS A 138 9.72 -24.30 -12.67
C LYS A 138 10.00 -24.46 -11.17
N LYS A 139 10.58 -25.59 -10.77
CA LYS A 139 10.96 -25.87 -9.39
C LYS A 139 11.96 -24.82 -8.88
N MET A 140 13.06 -24.62 -9.61
CA MET A 140 14.09 -23.65 -9.23
C MET A 140 13.53 -22.23 -9.07
N LEU A 141 12.77 -21.75 -10.04
CA LEU A 141 12.19 -20.42 -9.97
C LEU A 141 11.21 -20.27 -8.79
N THR A 142 10.42 -21.32 -8.51
CA THR A 142 9.49 -21.31 -7.38
C THR A 142 10.23 -21.26 -6.04
N GLU A 143 11.30 -22.05 -5.89
CA GLU A 143 12.13 -22.06 -4.67
C GLU A 143 12.79 -20.71 -4.44
N VAL A 144 13.45 -20.15 -5.46
CA VAL A 144 14.07 -18.81 -5.39
C VAL A 144 13.01 -17.71 -5.11
N GLY A 145 11.83 -17.82 -5.72
CA GLY A 145 10.73 -16.90 -5.46
C GLY A 145 10.29 -16.91 -3.99
N ILE A 146 10.18 -18.10 -3.39
CA ILE A 146 9.81 -18.26 -1.96
C ILE A 146 10.93 -17.72 -1.04
N GLU A 147 12.19 -17.94 -1.37
CA GLU A 147 13.32 -17.36 -0.64
C GLU A 147 13.30 -15.84 -0.71
N TYR A 148 13.07 -15.27 -1.88
CA TYR A 148 12.96 -13.84 -2.09
C TYR A 148 11.81 -13.22 -1.27
N GLU A 149 10.67 -13.89 -1.12
CA GLU A 149 9.57 -13.41 -0.27
C GLU A 149 10.00 -13.12 1.17
N THR A 150 10.96 -13.89 1.69
CA THR A 150 11.48 -13.70 3.04
C THR A 150 12.62 -12.68 3.06
N ALA A 151 13.57 -12.79 2.15
CA ALA A 151 14.72 -11.91 2.08
C ALA A 151 14.35 -10.45 1.82
N SER A 152 13.39 -10.21 0.92
CA SER A 152 12.94 -8.85 0.58
C SER A 152 12.32 -8.09 1.76
N VAL A 153 11.68 -8.78 2.70
CA VAL A 153 11.16 -8.15 3.92
C VAL A 153 12.29 -7.60 4.80
N LEU A 154 13.36 -8.39 4.95
CA LEU A 154 14.52 -7.99 5.75
C LEU A 154 15.25 -6.79 5.14
N TRP A 155 15.46 -6.81 3.83
CA TRP A 155 16.07 -5.68 3.11
C TRP A 155 15.24 -4.41 3.22
N SER A 156 13.92 -4.51 3.04
CA SER A 156 13.01 -3.37 3.17
C SER A 156 13.05 -2.72 4.56
N GLU A 157 13.35 -3.50 5.61
CA GLU A 157 13.40 -2.98 6.97
C GLU A 157 14.54 -1.98 7.17
N ASP A 158 15.71 -2.24 6.62
CA ASP A 158 16.86 -1.33 6.73
C ASP A 158 16.64 -0.05 5.92
N PHE A 159 16.03 -0.16 4.74
CA PHE A 159 15.63 1.02 3.96
C PHE A 159 14.63 1.88 4.71
N ARG A 160 13.60 1.27 5.35
CA ARG A 160 12.62 2.01 6.16
C ARG A 160 13.25 2.77 7.32
N LYS A 161 14.20 2.14 8.03
CA LYS A 161 14.91 2.80 9.13
C LYS A 161 15.68 4.04 8.64
N GLY A 162 16.36 3.94 7.51
CA GLY A 162 17.09 5.06 6.91
C GLY A 162 16.14 6.19 6.46
N ASP A 163 15.01 5.86 5.87
CA ASP A 163 13.99 6.82 5.45
C ASP A 163 13.35 7.55 6.65
N GLU A 164 13.04 6.81 7.73
CA GLU A 164 12.52 7.37 8.98
C GLU A 164 13.47 8.40 9.60
N GLN A 165 14.78 8.11 9.59
CA GLN A 165 15.79 9.05 10.07
C GLN A 165 15.81 10.32 9.23
N LYS A 166 15.71 10.21 7.90
CA LYS A 166 15.66 11.37 6.98
C LYS A 166 14.41 12.21 7.20
N LEU A 167 13.25 11.58 7.39
CA LEU A 167 12.00 12.30 7.69
C LEU A 167 12.10 13.08 8.99
N LYS A 168 12.60 12.46 10.06
CA LYS A 168 12.83 13.12 11.37
C LYS A 168 13.82 14.27 11.26
N ALA A 169 14.93 14.07 10.54
CA ALA A 169 15.93 15.11 10.31
C ALA A 169 15.37 16.30 9.51
N ALA A 170 14.40 16.07 8.63
CA ALA A 170 13.68 17.11 7.91
C ALA A 170 12.57 17.81 8.73
N GLY A 171 12.38 17.40 10.01
CA GLY A 171 11.41 17.99 10.91
C GLY A 171 9.97 17.52 10.71
N ALA A 172 9.76 16.36 10.10
CA ALA A 172 8.44 15.77 9.98
C ALA A 172 7.94 15.25 11.34
N GLU A 173 6.67 15.53 11.67
CA GLU A 173 6.01 15.13 12.90
C GLU A 173 4.98 14.02 12.65
N ASP A 174 4.88 13.07 13.59
CA ASP A 174 3.85 12.05 13.55
C ASP A 174 2.55 12.54 14.21
N ILE A 175 1.44 12.37 13.51
CA ILE A 175 0.09 12.46 14.06
C ILE A 175 -0.31 11.05 14.47
N VAL A 176 -0.04 10.70 15.74
CA VAL A 176 -0.35 9.38 16.28
C VAL A 176 -1.80 9.32 16.72
N LEU A 177 -2.58 8.46 16.08
CA LEU A 177 -3.98 8.24 16.45
C LEU A 177 -4.06 7.41 17.74
N SER A 178 -5.05 7.71 18.59
CA SER A 178 -5.36 6.83 19.72
C SER A 178 -5.76 5.43 19.23
N LYS A 179 -5.72 4.44 20.10
CA LYS A 179 -6.06 3.05 19.74
C LYS A 179 -7.44 2.94 19.08
N ASP A 180 -8.45 3.62 19.64
CA ASP A 180 -9.81 3.57 19.11
C ASP A 180 -9.97 4.35 17.80
N ALA A 181 -9.31 5.49 17.68
CA ALA A 181 -9.27 6.26 16.44
C ALA A 181 -8.53 5.49 15.34
N ALA A 182 -7.41 4.84 15.65
CA ALA A 182 -6.67 4.00 14.73
C ALA A 182 -7.52 2.82 14.23
N ALA A 183 -8.28 2.17 15.11
CA ALA A 183 -9.18 1.09 14.70
C ALA A 183 -10.24 1.58 13.70
N ARG A 184 -10.90 2.72 13.97
CA ARG A 184 -11.87 3.33 13.04
C ARG A 184 -11.23 3.78 11.73
N TYR A 185 -10.03 4.37 11.80
CA TYR A 185 -9.28 4.78 10.61
C TYR A 185 -8.99 3.61 9.66
N LEU A 186 -8.54 2.49 10.22
CA LEU A 186 -8.27 1.27 9.46
C LEU A 186 -9.54 0.61 8.94
N GLU A 187 -10.63 0.65 9.71
CA GLU A 187 -11.93 0.15 9.25
C GLU A 187 -12.45 0.94 8.05
N ILE A 188 -12.34 2.27 8.08
CA ILE A 188 -12.67 3.13 6.93
C ILE A 188 -11.76 2.79 5.73
N ALA A 189 -10.45 2.74 5.93
CA ALA A 189 -9.49 2.47 4.87
C ALA A 189 -9.79 1.14 4.16
N HIS A 190 -9.90 0.07 4.94
CA HIS A 190 -10.14 -1.26 4.40
C HIS A 190 -11.58 -1.45 3.88
N GLY A 191 -12.56 -0.90 4.57
CA GLY A 191 -13.96 -0.96 4.15
C GLY A 191 -14.19 -0.30 2.81
N GLU A 192 -13.68 0.89 2.61
CA GLU A 192 -13.86 1.64 1.37
C GLU A 192 -13.15 0.99 0.18
N ILE A 193 -11.94 0.45 0.34
CA ILE A 193 -11.28 -0.24 -0.78
C ILE A 193 -11.98 -1.54 -1.16
N TRP A 194 -12.46 -2.34 -0.18
CA TRP A 194 -13.19 -3.55 -0.50
C TRP A 194 -14.53 -3.26 -1.21
N LYS A 195 -15.24 -2.18 -0.84
CA LYS A 195 -16.42 -1.72 -1.57
C LYS A 195 -16.11 -1.37 -3.04
N GLU A 196 -14.97 -0.69 -3.27
CA GLU A 196 -14.56 -0.37 -4.65
C GLU A 196 -14.11 -1.60 -5.43
N LEU A 197 -13.43 -2.55 -4.80
CA LEU A 197 -13.01 -3.79 -5.45
C LEU A 197 -14.21 -4.67 -5.81
N ALA A 198 -15.22 -4.74 -4.95
CA ALA A 198 -16.46 -5.50 -5.22
C ALA A 198 -17.20 -4.98 -6.45
N LYS A 199 -17.16 -3.67 -6.74
CA LYS A 199 -17.73 -3.09 -7.97
C LYS A 199 -16.98 -3.48 -9.24
N ARG A 200 -15.71 -3.89 -9.12
CA ARG A 200 -14.81 -4.13 -10.26
C ARG A 200 -14.54 -5.60 -10.54
N SER A 201 -14.76 -6.47 -9.57
CA SER A 201 -14.41 -7.87 -9.68
C SER A 201 -15.23 -8.76 -8.76
N ASP A 202 -15.86 -9.77 -9.32
CA ASP A 202 -16.59 -10.83 -8.60
C ASP A 202 -15.64 -11.66 -7.69
N HIS A 203 -14.33 -11.55 -7.91
CA HIS A 203 -13.34 -12.21 -7.05
C HIS A 203 -13.13 -11.51 -5.71
N ALA A 204 -13.59 -10.26 -5.55
CA ALA A 204 -13.37 -9.49 -4.32
C ALA A 204 -13.99 -10.17 -3.10
N GLU A 205 -15.23 -10.67 -3.22
CA GLU A 205 -15.90 -11.38 -2.12
C GLU A 205 -15.19 -12.69 -1.74
N LYS A 206 -14.69 -13.42 -2.73
CA LYS A 206 -13.94 -14.66 -2.53
C LYS A 206 -12.56 -14.40 -1.90
N LEU A 207 -11.89 -13.32 -2.30
CA LEU A 207 -10.55 -12.97 -1.81
C LEU A 207 -10.58 -12.33 -0.43
N ARG A 208 -11.60 -11.56 -0.10
CA ARG A 208 -11.68 -10.82 1.15
C ARG A 208 -11.41 -11.69 2.39
N PRO A 209 -12.09 -12.83 2.63
CA PRO A 209 -11.85 -13.67 3.80
C PRO A 209 -10.47 -14.35 3.78
N LEU A 210 -9.82 -14.49 2.62
CA LEU A 210 -8.51 -15.12 2.45
C LEU A 210 -7.36 -14.14 2.65
N LEU A 211 -7.61 -12.85 2.39
CA LEU A 211 -6.60 -11.78 2.40
C LEU A 211 -6.82 -10.77 3.53
N TYR A 212 -8.00 -10.69 4.11
CA TYR A 212 -8.35 -9.69 5.12
C TYR A 212 -8.78 -10.33 6.43
N VAL A 213 -8.07 -10.01 7.52
CA VAL A 213 -8.44 -10.40 8.89
C VAL A 213 -8.67 -9.11 9.68
N PRO A 214 -9.92 -8.79 10.09
CA PRO A 214 -10.22 -7.60 10.87
C PRO A 214 -9.37 -7.51 12.14
N GLY A 215 -8.85 -6.32 12.45
CA GLY A 215 -8.10 -6.06 13.68
C GLY A 215 -6.69 -6.65 13.74
N LYS A 216 -6.21 -7.28 12.66
CA LYS A 216 -4.80 -7.69 12.54
C LYS A 216 -4.11 -6.85 11.47
N PRO A 217 -2.82 -6.48 11.67
CA PRO A 217 -2.04 -5.92 10.58
C PRO A 217 -2.09 -6.91 9.42
N GLN A 218 -2.35 -6.39 8.22
CA GLN A 218 -2.44 -7.22 7.03
C GLN A 218 -1.01 -7.60 6.61
N PHE A 219 -0.62 -8.87 6.99
CA PHE A 219 0.65 -9.56 6.66
C PHE A 219 1.92 -9.13 7.37
#